data_6ad2f8c6036c63e335b3b77014d529d1
#
_entry.id   6ad2f8c6036c63e335b3b77014d529d1
#
_cell.length_a   1.000
_cell.length_b   1.000
_cell.length_c   1.000
_cell.angle_alpha   90.00
_cell.angle_beta   90.00
_cell.angle_gamma   90.00
#
_symmetry.space_group_name_H-M   'P 1'
#
loop_
_entity.id
_entity.type
_entity.pdbx_description
1 polymer ?
#
loop_
_entity_poly.entity_id
_entity_poly.type
_entity_poly.pdbx_seq_one_letter_code
_entity_poly.pdbx_strand_id
1 'polypeptide(L)' 'MMIIKSVKLENWAKAQKRVTIGRIRKEFNVSEEVAQDYYDYLKNTGIIGRMGYVNYEKD' A
#
# COMPACT_ATOMS: atom_id res chain seq x y z
N MET A 1 0.59 -1.46 20.38
CA MET A 1 1.04 -2.10 19.18
C MET A 1 0.06 -1.93 18.06
N MET A 2 0.56 -1.52 16.94
CA MET A 2 -0.30 -1.32 15.81
C MET A 2 -0.44 -2.58 14.99
N ILE A 3 -1.65 -2.93 14.66
CA ILE A 3 -1.89 -4.09 13.84
C ILE A 3 -2.35 -3.62 12.48
N ILE A 4 -1.56 -3.92 11.48
CA ILE A 4 -1.92 -3.59 10.13
C ILE A 4 -2.74 -4.72 9.57
N LYS A 5 -3.88 -4.38 9.02
CA LYS A 5 -4.70 -5.39 8.38
C LYS A 5 -4.15 -5.65 7.00
N SER A 6 -3.06 -6.38 7.00
CA SER A 6 -2.24 -6.51 5.80
C SER A 6 -2.98 -7.16 4.64
N VAL A 7 -3.87 -8.10 4.93
CA VAL A 7 -4.60 -8.75 3.84
C VAL A 7 -5.45 -7.76 3.09
N LYS A 8 -6.16 -6.90 3.81
CA LYS A 8 -7.00 -5.90 3.16
C LYS A 8 -6.14 -4.91 2.38
N LEU A 9 -5.07 -4.45 3.01
CA LEU A 9 -4.17 -3.50 2.37
C LEU A 9 -3.56 -4.09 1.13
N GLU A 10 -3.08 -5.32 1.21
CA GLU A 10 -2.44 -5.96 0.09
C GLU A 10 -3.41 -6.18 -1.06
N ASN A 11 -4.61 -6.63 -0.74
CA ASN A 11 -5.59 -6.86 -1.80
C ASN A 11 -5.95 -5.57 -2.51
N TRP A 12 -6.11 -4.51 -1.75
CA TRP A 12 -6.40 -3.22 -2.35
C TRP A 12 -5.25 -2.75 -3.23
N ALA A 13 -4.03 -2.89 -2.71
CA ALA A 13 -2.86 -2.42 -3.45
C ALA A 13 -2.68 -3.16 -4.76
N LYS A 14 -2.91 -4.46 -4.74
CA LYS A 14 -2.72 -5.27 -5.94
C LYS A 14 -3.70 -4.89 -7.04
N ALA A 15 -4.81 -4.29 -6.68
CA ALA A 15 -5.81 -3.87 -7.65
C ALA A 15 -5.49 -2.52 -8.28
N GLN A 16 -4.47 -1.83 -7.77
CA GLN A 16 -4.09 -0.52 -8.27
C GLN A 16 -2.98 -0.65 -9.29
N LYS A 17 -2.85 0.35 -10.15
CA LYS A 17 -1.68 0.42 -11.01
C LYS A 17 -0.52 1.04 -10.28
N ARG A 18 -0.82 1.99 -9.42
CA ARG A 18 0.18 2.70 -8.67
C ARG A 18 -0.40 3.07 -7.32
N VAL A 19 0.42 2.94 -6.29
CA VAL A 19 0.03 3.28 -4.93
C VAL A 19 0.81 4.51 -4.51
N THR A 20 0.11 5.48 -3.95
CA THR A 20 0.75 6.68 -3.41
C THR A 20 0.27 6.90 -1.99
N ILE A 21 1.00 7.72 -1.26
CA ILE A 21 0.62 8.06 0.10
C ILE A 21 -0.78 8.67 0.13
N GLY A 22 -1.04 9.57 -0.82
CA GLY A 22 -2.35 10.21 -0.89
C GLY A 22 -3.47 9.22 -1.12
N ARG A 23 -3.24 8.22 -1.96
CA ARG A 23 -4.26 7.22 -2.22
C ARG A 23 -4.55 6.37 -1.00
N ILE A 24 -3.49 6.03 -0.26
CA ILE A 24 -3.65 5.24 0.95
C ILE A 24 -4.45 6.03 1.99
N ARG A 25 -4.11 7.30 2.16
CA ARG A 25 -4.81 8.13 3.12
C ARG A 25 -6.30 8.20 2.82
N LYS A 26 -6.61 8.34 1.55
CA LYS A 26 -7.99 8.47 1.14
C LYS A 26 -8.76 7.17 1.31
N GLU A 27 -8.12 6.08 0.91
CA GLU A 27 -8.79 4.79 0.94
C GLU A 27 -9.02 4.30 2.37
N PHE A 28 -8.04 4.48 3.23
CA PHE A 28 -8.09 3.92 4.58
C PHE A 28 -8.36 4.97 5.65
N ASN A 29 -8.48 6.22 5.25
CA ASN A 29 -8.79 7.31 6.16
C ASN A 29 -7.80 7.37 7.31
N VAL A 30 -6.53 7.40 6.98
CA VAL A 30 -5.46 7.42 7.96
C VAL A 30 -4.61 8.67 7.77
N SER A 31 -3.80 8.97 8.77
CA SER A 31 -2.91 10.11 8.71
C SER A 31 -1.77 9.84 7.74
N GLU A 32 -1.05 10.91 7.40
CA GLU A 32 0.08 10.76 6.50
C GLU A 32 1.13 9.82 7.09
N GLU A 33 1.34 9.93 8.39
CA GLU A 33 2.32 9.11 9.05
C GLU A 33 1.98 7.63 8.94
N VAL A 34 0.72 7.32 9.17
CA VAL A 34 0.26 5.93 9.06
C VAL A 34 0.30 5.48 7.62
N ALA A 35 -0.07 6.36 6.71
CA ALA A 35 -0.03 6.02 5.29
C ALA A 35 1.40 5.73 4.83
N GLN A 36 2.36 6.46 5.38
CA GLN A 36 3.76 6.20 5.07
C GLN A 36 4.17 4.81 5.53
N ASP A 37 3.71 4.41 6.71
CA ASP A 37 4.00 3.08 7.21
C ASP A 37 3.40 2.01 6.30
N TYR A 38 2.19 2.23 5.83
CA TYR A 38 1.56 1.30 4.91
C TYR A 38 2.35 1.21 3.60
N TYR A 39 2.78 2.36 3.12
CA TYR A 39 3.54 2.43 1.88
C TYR A 39 4.84 1.65 2.02
N ASP A 40 5.55 1.87 3.13
CA ASP A 40 6.79 1.16 3.40
C ASP A 40 6.57 -0.34 3.48
N TYR A 41 5.48 -0.74 4.11
CA TYR A 41 5.14 -2.15 4.21
C TYR A 41 4.97 -2.75 2.83
N LEU A 42 4.24 -2.06 1.97
CA LEU A 42 4.01 -2.57 0.62
C LEU A 42 5.30 -2.65 -0.18
N LYS A 43 6.19 -1.70 0.01
CA LYS A 43 7.48 -1.76 -0.66
C LYS A 43 8.31 -2.93 -0.14
N ASN A 44 8.29 -3.14 1.15
CA ASN A 44 9.10 -4.21 1.73
C ASN A 44 8.62 -5.58 1.31
N THR A 45 7.33 -5.73 1.08
CA THR A 45 6.79 -7.02 0.64
C THR A 45 6.98 -7.23 -0.86
N GLY A 46 7.34 -6.18 -1.59
CA GLY A 46 7.54 -6.32 -3.02
C GLY A 46 6.28 -6.11 -3.85
N ILE A 47 5.16 -5.79 -3.19
CA ILE A 47 3.92 -5.54 -3.91
C ILE A 47 4.04 -4.31 -4.78
N ILE A 48 4.69 -3.27 -4.25
CA ILE A 48 4.98 -2.09 -5.05
C ILE A 48 6.49 -1.91 -5.14
N GLY A 49 6.90 -1.29 -6.22
CA GLY A 49 8.30 -1.04 -6.43
C GLY A 49 8.57 0.44 -6.52
N ARG A 50 9.48 0.79 -7.43
CA ARG A 50 9.90 2.16 -7.59
C ARG A 50 8.71 3.07 -7.87
N MET A 51 8.66 4.19 -7.16
CA MET A 51 7.65 5.22 -7.35
C MET A 51 6.22 4.71 -7.12
N GLY A 52 6.08 3.61 -6.40
CA GLY A 52 4.76 3.12 -6.02
C GLY A 52 4.07 2.28 -7.07
N TYR A 53 4.73 1.98 -8.17
CA TYR A 53 4.10 1.16 -9.19
C TYR A 53 3.96 -0.27 -8.71
N VAL A 54 2.83 -0.87 -8.99
CA VAL A 54 2.54 -2.21 -8.52
C VAL A 54 3.29 -3.23 -9.35
N ASN A 55 4.04 -4.08 -8.66
CA ASN A 55 4.82 -5.13 -9.32
C ASN A 55 4.07 -6.40 -9.52
N TYR A 56 2.97 -6.54 -8.80
CA TYR A 56 2.24 -7.79 -8.81
C TYR A 56 1.64 -8.03 -10.17
N GLU A 57 1.95 -9.17 -10.72
CA GLU A 57 1.41 -9.55 -12.01
C GLU A 57 0.33 -10.56 -11.86
N LYS A 58 -0.78 -10.25 -12.46
CA LYS A 58 -1.90 -11.14 -12.41
C LYS A 58 -2.01 -11.87 -13.72
N ASP A 59 -2.02 -13.10 -13.68
CA ASP A 59 -2.17 -13.87 -14.93
C ASP A 59 -3.58 -14.19 -15.24
#